data_f04cb271b105d9e36e7d6cead62990f8
#
_entry.id   f04cb271b105d9e36e7d6cead62990f8
#
_cell.length_a   1.000
_cell.length_b   1.000
_cell.length_c   1.000
_cell.angle_alpha   90.00
_cell.angle_beta   90.00
_cell.angle_gamma   90.00
#
_symmetry.space_group_name_H-M   'P 1'
#
loop_
_entity.id
_entity.type
_entity.pdbx_description
1 polymer ?
#
loop_
_entity_poly.entity_id
_entity_poly.type
_entity_poly.pdbx_seq_one_letter_code
_entity_poly.pdbx_strand_id
1 'polypeptide(L)'
;LSKQGEGRTGLYVAAFGGALAVFMLMAWAVGPSWWPEDFGFVITACLALGVLIACGGVGTSLQLERARGIHPDDTVDSVRAVLRVLIVFALTTPFWSLFDQKASTWVIQGRAMAIPHELWWWPSFLVKEAGQMQALNPALVMLIIPFNNLVLYPALRRMGVEPTALRRMGTGIVFAGIAWIVAGVLQLALDGGAQVSLAWQMWPYLLLTFGEVLVSATALEFAYSQATQAMKGVIMAFWYLTSTFGSLWVLLTNAGVRNDAVTAHIATTGLSENAFLMFFFAAFAFAAALGFAWYARRYPMQDNYRTA
;
A
#
# COMPACT_ATOMS: atom_id res chain seq x y z
N LEU A 1 -21.89 -21.84 -11.29
CA LEU A 1 -21.31 -20.98 -12.32
C LEU A 1 -20.63 -21.69 -13.48
N SER A 2 -20.58 -23.00 -13.57
CA SER A 2 -20.08 -23.72 -14.73
C SER A 2 -21.27 -24.33 -15.51
N LYS A 3 -21.49 -23.85 -16.73
CA LYS A 3 -22.41 -24.49 -17.66
C LYS A 3 -21.80 -25.81 -18.19
N GLN A 4 -22.62 -26.75 -18.62
CA GLN A 4 -22.13 -27.99 -19.25
C GLN A 4 -21.21 -27.65 -20.44
N GLY A 5 -20.02 -28.23 -20.48
CA GLY A 5 -18.98 -27.99 -21.52
C GLY A 5 -17.88 -27.01 -21.14
N GLU A 6 -17.99 -26.27 -20.01
CA GLU A 6 -16.97 -25.36 -19.57
C GLU A 6 -15.82 -26.11 -18.87
N GLY A 7 -14.61 -25.93 -19.35
CA GLY A 7 -13.43 -26.54 -18.70
C GLY A 7 -13.16 -25.91 -17.33
N ARG A 8 -12.88 -26.72 -16.30
CA ARG A 8 -12.73 -26.29 -14.90
C ARG A 8 -11.28 -26.06 -14.45
N THR A 9 -10.32 -25.94 -15.36
CA THR A 9 -8.90 -25.84 -15.01
C THR A 9 -8.59 -24.62 -14.14
N GLY A 10 -9.20 -23.47 -14.45
CA GLY A 10 -9.01 -22.26 -13.64
C GLY A 10 -9.55 -22.43 -12.21
N LEU A 11 -10.69 -23.11 -12.05
CA LEU A 11 -11.25 -23.42 -10.75
C LEU A 11 -10.32 -24.39 -9.97
N TYR A 12 -9.73 -25.39 -10.63
CA TYR A 12 -8.77 -26.30 -9.99
C TYR A 12 -7.51 -25.58 -9.52
N VAL A 13 -6.99 -24.61 -10.30
CA VAL A 13 -5.83 -23.81 -9.90
C VAL A 13 -6.16 -22.95 -8.67
N ALA A 14 -7.32 -22.31 -8.64
CA ALA A 14 -7.76 -21.53 -7.49
C ALA A 14 -7.99 -22.42 -6.25
N ALA A 15 -8.63 -23.58 -6.41
CA ALA A 15 -8.86 -24.53 -5.32
C ALA A 15 -7.56 -25.11 -4.79
N PHE A 16 -6.60 -25.41 -5.66
CA PHE A 16 -5.26 -25.84 -5.26
C PHE A 16 -4.54 -24.79 -4.43
N GLY A 17 -4.60 -23.50 -4.84
CA GLY A 17 -4.03 -22.40 -4.06
C GLY A 17 -4.67 -22.28 -2.68
N GLY A 18 -5.99 -22.42 -2.59
CA GLY A 18 -6.71 -22.43 -1.32
C GLY A 18 -6.30 -23.61 -0.42
N ALA A 19 -6.23 -24.81 -0.97
CA ALA A 19 -5.81 -26.01 -0.23
C ALA A 19 -4.36 -25.90 0.25
N LEU A 20 -3.46 -25.36 -0.59
CA LEU A 20 -2.06 -25.14 -0.23
C LEU A 20 -1.92 -24.08 0.88
N ALA A 21 -2.68 -22.98 0.82
CA ALA A 21 -2.68 -21.97 1.87
C ALA A 21 -3.13 -22.53 3.21
N VAL A 22 -4.23 -23.31 3.22
CA VAL A 22 -4.70 -24.01 4.43
C VAL A 22 -3.66 -25.00 4.93
N PHE A 23 -3.04 -25.79 4.05
CA PHE A 23 -1.99 -26.72 4.40
C PHE A 23 -0.80 -26.02 5.07
N MET A 24 -0.34 -24.88 4.55
CA MET A 24 0.74 -24.09 5.15
C MET A 24 0.39 -23.63 6.57
N LEU A 25 -0.83 -23.14 6.81
CA LEU A 25 -1.29 -22.70 8.14
C LEU A 25 -1.41 -23.90 9.11
N MET A 26 -1.87 -25.05 8.62
CA MET A 26 -1.92 -26.27 9.44
C MET A 26 -0.52 -26.81 9.75
N ALA A 27 0.40 -26.77 8.78
CA ALA A 27 1.79 -27.17 8.99
C ALA A 27 2.46 -26.31 10.08
N TRP A 28 2.24 -24.99 10.02
CA TRP A 28 2.69 -24.11 11.11
C TRP A 28 2.08 -24.50 12.47
N ALA A 29 0.76 -24.76 12.53
CA ALA A 29 0.05 -25.04 13.77
C ALA A 29 0.46 -26.38 14.42
N VAL A 30 0.77 -27.39 13.59
CA VAL A 30 1.20 -28.73 14.05
C VAL A 30 2.69 -28.74 14.38
N GLY A 31 3.52 -27.89 13.72
CA GLY A 31 4.96 -27.78 13.93
C GLY A 31 5.74 -29.05 13.59
N PRO A 32 5.53 -29.68 12.40
CA PRO A 32 6.28 -30.86 12.04
C PRO A 32 7.77 -30.52 11.81
N SER A 33 8.66 -31.46 12.03
CA SER A 33 10.13 -31.29 11.99
C SER A 33 10.67 -30.78 10.62
N TRP A 34 9.89 -30.89 9.55
CA TRP A 34 10.23 -30.37 8.22
C TRP A 34 9.79 -28.92 7.98
N TRP A 35 8.99 -28.35 8.91
CA TRP A 35 8.58 -26.94 8.82
C TRP A 35 9.70 -26.05 9.38
N PRO A 36 10.14 -25.00 8.66
CA PRO A 36 11.22 -24.14 9.14
C PRO A 36 10.87 -23.49 10.48
N GLU A 37 11.73 -23.64 11.47
CA GLU A 37 11.53 -23.07 12.83
C GLU A 37 11.43 -21.54 12.80
N ASP A 38 12.14 -20.88 11.86
CA ASP A 38 12.10 -19.43 11.67
C ASP A 38 10.79 -18.91 11.07
N PHE A 39 9.94 -19.82 10.53
CA PHE A 39 8.65 -19.45 9.94
C PHE A 39 7.56 -19.36 11.01
N GLY A 40 7.59 -18.27 11.79
CA GLY A 40 6.51 -17.93 12.71
C GLY A 40 5.17 -17.72 12.00
N PHE A 41 4.10 -17.57 12.78
CA PHE A 41 2.73 -17.39 12.28
C PHE A 41 2.63 -16.30 11.21
N VAL A 42 3.28 -15.15 11.42
CA VAL A 42 3.19 -13.98 10.53
C VAL A 42 3.76 -14.31 9.15
N ILE A 43 4.95 -14.90 9.07
CA ILE A 43 5.58 -15.29 7.80
C ILE A 43 4.74 -16.33 7.08
N THR A 44 4.29 -17.35 7.81
CA THR A 44 3.43 -18.41 7.26
C THR A 44 2.12 -17.84 6.72
N ALA A 45 1.45 -16.98 7.47
CA ALA A 45 0.20 -16.35 7.05
C ALA A 45 0.38 -15.50 5.78
N CYS A 46 1.47 -14.73 5.68
CA CYS A 46 1.76 -13.92 4.49
C CYS A 46 2.07 -14.79 3.27
N LEU A 47 2.82 -15.88 3.44
CA LEU A 47 3.10 -16.82 2.35
C LEU A 47 1.81 -17.52 1.89
N ALA A 48 0.99 -18.02 2.83
CA ALA A 48 -0.29 -18.64 2.52
C ALA A 48 -1.22 -17.69 1.77
N LEU A 49 -1.27 -16.44 2.18
CA LEU A 49 -2.05 -15.38 1.53
C LEU A 49 -1.51 -15.06 0.13
N GLY A 50 -0.18 -14.97 -0.03
CA GLY A 50 0.47 -14.78 -1.33
C GLY A 50 0.12 -15.89 -2.32
N VAL A 51 0.17 -17.15 -1.87
CA VAL A 51 -0.23 -18.32 -2.67
C VAL A 51 -1.72 -18.25 -3.04
N LEU A 52 -2.58 -17.93 -2.09
CA LEU A 52 -4.02 -17.80 -2.33
C LEU A 52 -4.34 -16.75 -3.40
N ILE A 53 -3.69 -15.59 -3.34
CA ILE A 53 -3.87 -14.50 -4.31
C ILE A 53 -3.32 -14.89 -5.68
N ALA A 54 -2.10 -15.43 -5.73
CA ALA A 54 -1.47 -15.81 -6.99
C ALA A 54 -2.29 -16.89 -7.71
N CYS A 55 -2.64 -17.98 -7.02
CA CYS A 55 -3.43 -19.06 -7.58
C CYS A 55 -4.87 -18.63 -7.87
N GLY A 56 -5.49 -17.82 -7.01
CA GLY A 56 -6.81 -17.24 -7.22
C GLY A 56 -6.85 -16.34 -8.44
N GLY A 57 -5.89 -15.44 -8.60
CA GLY A 57 -5.78 -14.53 -9.74
C GLY A 57 -5.53 -15.27 -11.06
N VAL A 58 -4.57 -16.20 -11.08
CA VAL A 58 -4.27 -17.03 -12.26
C VAL A 58 -5.47 -17.93 -12.59
N GLY A 59 -6.05 -18.59 -11.59
CA GLY A 59 -7.22 -19.46 -11.77
C GLY A 59 -8.41 -18.71 -12.34
N THR A 60 -8.70 -17.52 -11.82
CA THR A 60 -9.80 -16.68 -12.34
C THR A 60 -9.52 -16.22 -13.76
N SER A 61 -8.30 -15.80 -14.07
CA SER A 61 -7.92 -15.38 -15.43
C SER A 61 -8.06 -16.52 -16.44
N LEU A 62 -7.61 -17.74 -16.10
CA LEU A 62 -7.76 -18.93 -16.94
C LEU A 62 -9.22 -19.31 -17.14
N GLN A 63 -10.04 -19.22 -16.09
CA GLN A 63 -11.46 -19.54 -16.18
C GLN A 63 -12.22 -18.52 -17.05
N LEU A 64 -11.85 -17.24 -16.98
CA LEU A 64 -12.41 -16.19 -17.81
C LEU A 64 -12.18 -16.41 -19.30
N GLU A 65 -10.97 -16.83 -19.69
CA GLU A 65 -10.69 -17.15 -21.10
C GLU A 65 -11.59 -18.28 -21.63
N ARG A 66 -11.88 -19.26 -20.79
CA ARG A 66 -12.75 -20.40 -21.14
C ARG A 66 -14.24 -20.07 -21.11
N ALA A 67 -14.62 -19.03 -20.40
CA ALA A 67 -16.00 -18.57 -20.33
C ALA A 67 -16.46 -17.83 -21.61
N ARG A 68 -15.51 -17.39 -22.47
CA ARG A 68 -15.85 -16.79 -23.77
C ARG A 68 -16.59 -17.78 -24.68
N GLY A 69 -17.65 -17.31 -25.30
CA GLY A 69 -18.52 -18.13 -26.14
C GLY A 69 -19.54 -18.99 -25.39
N ILE A 70 -19.48 -19.08 -24.05
CA ILE A 70 -20.47 -19.78 -23.20
C ILE A 70 -21.31 -18.78 -22.43
N HIS A 71 -20.71 -17.69 -22.00
CA HIS A 71 -21.36 -16.56 -21.34
C HIS A 71 -21.34 -15.32 -22.25
N PRO A 72 -22.26 -14.35 -22.05
CA PRO A 72 -22.25 -13.09 -22.79
C PRO A 72 -20.87 -12.39 -22.65
N ASP A 73 -20.35 -11.92 -23.78
CA ASP A 73 -19.02 -11.29 -23.82
C ASP A 73 -18.94 -10.07 -22.88
N ASP A 74 -20.01 -9.27 -22.77
CA ASP A 74 -20.10 -8.13 -21.85
C ASP A 74 -19.87 -8.54 -20.39
N THR A 75 -20.35 -9.72 -19.99
CA THR A 75 -20.16 -10.24 -18.63
C THR A 75 -18.70 -10.64 -18.41
N VAL A 76 -18.10 -11.31 -19.38
CA VAL A 76 -16.67 -11.72 -19.34
C VAL A 76 -15.76 -10.50 -19.29
N ASP A 77 -16.03 -9.51 -20.12
CA ASP A 77 -15.23 -8.28 -20.18
C ASP A 77 -15.40 -7.41 -18.94
N SER A 78 -16.59 -7.41 -18.31
CA SER A 78 -16.83 -6.75 -17.02
C SER A 78 -15.97 -7.36 -15.90
N VAL A 79 -15.93 -8.69 -15.81
CA VAL A 79 -15.08 -9.37 -14.80
C VAL A 79 -13.60 -9.15 -15.10
N ARG A 80 -13.21 -9.13 -16.38
CA ARG A 80 -11.82 -8.82 -16.78
C ARG A 80 -11.41 -7.40 -16.41
N ALA A 81 -12.31 -6.42 -16.54
CA ALA A 81 -12.06 -5.05 -16.09
C ALA A 81 -11.78 -5.01 -14.59
N VAL A 82 -12.56 -5.73 -13.78
CA VAL A 82 -12.31 -5.87 -12.34
C VAL A 82 -10.92 -6.45 -12.05
N LEU A 83 -10.52 -7.55 -12.72
CA LEU A 83 -9.19 -8.14 -12.52
C LEU A 83 -8.05 -7.13 -12.81
N ARG A 84 -8.20 -6.29 -13.84
CA ARG A 84 -7.22 -5.25 -14.15
C ARG A 84 -7.14 -4.21 -13.03
N VAL A 85 -8.28 -3.80 -12.46
CA VAL A 85 -8.33 -2.90 -11.31
C VAL A 85 -7.65 -3.53 -10.10
N LEU A 86 -7.83 -4.84 -9.86
CA LEU A 86 -7.18 -5.55 -8.76
C LEU A 86 -5.65 -5.53 -8.87
N ILE A 87 -5.09 -5.56 -10.08
CA ILE A 87 -3.63 -5.39 -10.27
C ILE A 87 -3.19 -3.98 -9.86
N VAL A 88 -3.95 -2.94 -10.24
CA VAL A 88 -3.69 -1.56 -9.78
C VAL A 88 -3.74 -1.50 -8.26
N PHE A 89 -4.72 -2.11 -7.63
CA PHE A 89 -4.85 -2.18 -6.18
C PHE A 89 -3.66 -2.91 -5.54
N ALA A 90 -3.25 -4.05 -6.08
CA ALA A 90 -2.07 -4.75 -5.59
C ALA A 90 -0.80 -3.88 -5.65
N LEU A 91 -0.65 -3.08 -6.70
CA LEU A 91 0.47 -2.14 -6.85
C LEU A 91 0.36 -0.90 -5.94
N THR A 92 -0.79 -0.61 -5.37
CA THR A 92 -0.95 0.44 -4.34
C THR A 92 -0.76 -0.10 -2.91
N THR A 93 -0.75 -1.41 -2.70
CA THR A 93 -0.53 -2.04 -1.38
C THR A 93 0.76 -1.56 -0.69
N PRO A 94 1.92 -1.41 -1.38
CA PRO A 94 3.11 -0.84 -0.79
C PRO A 94 2.91 0.54 -0.16
N PHE A 95 2.06 1.38 -0.76
CA PHE A 95 1.71 2.67 -0.18
C PHE A 95 1.06 2.51 1.20
N TRP A 96 0.12 1.57 1.35
CA TRP A 96 -0.56 1.34 2.62
C TRP A 96 0.38 0.81 3.71
N SER A 97 1.34 -0.04 3.35
CA SER A 97 2.36 -0.48 4.31
C SER A 97 3.22 0.67 4.82
N LEU A 98 3.63 1.58 3.94
CA LEU A 98 4.36 2.79 4.31
C LEU A 98 3.51 3.73 5.18
N PHE A 99 2.24 3.86 4.85
CA PHE A 99 1.31 4.70 5.59
C PHE A 99 1.05 4.18 7.00
N ASP A 100 0.82 2.88 7.16
CA ASP A 100 0.55 2.26 8.46
C ASP A 100 1.81 2.21 9.33
N GLN A 101 3.00 1.99 8.72
CA GLN A 101 4.28 1.92 9.44
C GLN A 101 4.62 3.24 10.16
N LYS A 102 4.15 4.40 9.69
CA LYS A 102 4.35 5.67 10.39
C LYS A 102 3.83 5.64 11.83
N ALA A 103 2.77 4.87 12.09
CA ALA A 103 2.15 4.77 13.40
C ALA A 103 3.07 4.09 14.45
N SER A 104 4.07 3.33 14.02
CA SER A 104 5.10 2.77 14.89
C SER A 104 6.41 3.55 14.80
N THR A 105 7.05 3.57 13.65
CA THR A 105 8.42 4.08 13.46
C THR A 105 8.53 5.58 13.73
N TRP A 106 7.57 6.39 13.23
CA TRP A 106 7.64 7.84 13.45
C TRP A 106 7.23 8.24 14.87
N VAL A 107 6.39 7.45 15.55
CA VAL A 107 6.09 7.70 16.95
C VAL A 107 7.31 7.41 17.83
N ILE A 108 8.06 6.34 17.54
CA ILE A 108 9.31 6.03 18.23
C ILE A 108 10.32 7.16 18.02
N GLN A 109 10.52 7.61 16.78
CA GLN A 109 11.36 8.76 16.46
C GLN A 109 10.92 10.02 17.21
N GLY A 110 9.63 10.34 17.20
CA GLY A 110 9.08 11.53 17.84
C GLY A 110 9.27 11.56 19.34
N ARG A 111 9.33 10.39 20.01
CA ARG A 111 9.63 10.32 21.46
C ARG A 111 11.05 10.74 21.79
N ALA A 112 11.97 10.63 20.84
CA ALA A 112 13.36 11.11 20.98
C ALA A 112 13.51 12.59 20.62
N MET A 113 12.46 13.24 20.12
CA MET A 113 12.47 14.65 19.71
C MET A 113 12.01 15.59 20.82
N ALA A 114 12.50 16.81 20.79
CA ALA A 114 12.09 17.85 21.74
C ALA A 114 10.73 18.45 21.36
N ILE A 115 9.82 18.55 22.33
CA ILE A 115 8.53 19.22 22.12
C ILE A 115 8.78 20.73 22.10
N PRO A 116 8.36 21.46 21.03
CA PRO A 116 8.70 22.87 20.86
C PRO A 116 7.71 23.78 21.62
N HIS A 117 7.82 23.83 22.95
CA HIS A 117 6.96 24.67 23.80
C HIS A 117 7.14 26.17 23.53
N GLU A 118 8.26 26.58 23.00
CA GLU A 118 8.62 27.99 22.75
C GLU A 118 8.03 28.56 21.45
N LEU A 119 7.56 27.71 20.55
CA LEU A 119 7.01 28.14 19.27
C LEU A 119 5.57 28.63 19.45
N TRP A 120 5.30 29.93 19.24
CA TRP A 120 3.98 30.53 19.41
C TRP A 120 2.88 29.89 18.54
N TRP A 121 3.22 29.34 17.39
CA TRP A 121 2.28 28.66 16.48
C TRP A 121 2.12 27.17 16.78
N TRP A 122 2.90 26.61 17.72
CA TRP A 122 2.79 25.21 18.10
C TRP A 122 1.53 24.98 18.94
N PRO A 123 0.67 24.03 18.53
CA PRO A 123 -0.57 23.76 19.26
C PRO A 123 -0.29 22.93 20.52
N SER A 124 0.38 23.52 21.52
CA SER A 124 0.78 22.86 22.77
C SER A 124 -0.40 22.26 23.55
N PHE A 125 -1.62 22.74 23.29
CA PHE A 125 -2.85 22.19 23.87
C PHE A 125 -3.29 20.88 23.18
N LEU A 126 -2.89 20.65 21.92
CA LEU A 126 -3.22 19.46 21.13
C LEU A 126 -2.09 18.45 21.09
N VAL A 127 -0.85 18.91 20.99
CA VAL A 127 0.33 18.04 20.78
C VAL A 127 1.25 18.14 22.00
N LYS A 128 1.03 17.24 22.95
CA LYS A 128 1.83 17.07 24.17
C LYS A 128 2.76 15.87 24.08
N GLU A 129 2.46 14.94 23.19
CA GLU A 129 3.21 13.68 23.01
C GLU A 129 3.35 13.36 21.51
N ALA A 130 4.42 12.65 21.17
CA ALA A 130 4.74 12.27 19.80
C ALA A 130 3.60 11.52 19.07
N GLY A 131 2.86 10.67 19.78
CA GLY A 131 1.73 9.92 19.22
C GLY A 131 0.60 10.81 18.71
N GLN A 132 0.43 12.00 19.29
CA GLN A 132 -0.61 12.94 18.89
C GLN A 132 -0.32 13.64 17.55
N MET A 133 0.91 13.57 17.06
CA MET A 133 1.26 14.02 15.70
C MET A 133 0.44 13.33 14.61
N GLN A 134 -0.08 12.15 14.88
CA GLN A 134 -0.95 11.44 13.92
C GLN A 134 -2.25 12.19 13.62
N ALA A 135 -2.73 13.04 14.54
CA ALA A 135 -3.90 13.90 14.30
C ALA A 135 -3.67 14.95 13.19
N LEU A 136 -2.42 15.19 12.84
CA LEU A 136 -2.05 16.05 11.71
C LEU A 136 -2.57 15.50 10.38
N ASN A 137 -2.60 14.19 10.22
CA ASN A 137 -3.02 13.56 8.97
C ASN A 137 -4.47 13.90 8.58
N PRO A 138 -5.52 13.67 9.39
CA PRO A 138 -6.88 14.05 8.99
C PRO A 138 -7.04 15.55 8.81
N ALA A 139 -6.35 16.38 9.58
CA ALA A 139 -6.38 17.83 9.40
C ALA A 139 -5.79 18.26 8.04
N LEU A 140 -4.66 17.67 7.66
CA LEU A 140 -4.04 17.92 6.37
C LEU A 140 -4.88 17.39 5.20
N VAL A 141 -5.54 16.23 5.34
CA VAL A 141 -6.46 15.70 4.33
C VAL A 141 -7.57 16.69 4.01
N MET A 142 -8.17 17.30 5.04
CA MET A 142 -9.23 18.31 4.88
C MET A 142 -8.76 19.55 4.13
N LEU A 143 -7.48 19.90 4.21
CA LEU A 143 -6.89 21.04 3.51
C LEU A 143 -6.39 20.66 2.09
N ILE A 144 -5.78 19.50 1.95
CA ILE A 144 -5.14 19.06 0.70
C ILE A 144 -6.18 18.71 -0.37
N ILE A 145 -7.31 18.10 0.00
CA ILE A 145 -8.35 17.75 -0.98
C ILE A 145 -8.87 18.98 -1.72
N PRO A 146 -9.36 20.06 -1.04
CA PRO A 146 -9.78 21.26 -1.75
C PRO A 146 -8.62 21.94 -2.49
N PHE A 147 -7.42 21.98 -1.90
CA PHE A 147 -6.25 22.55 -2.57
C PHE A 147 -5.95 21.82 -3.89
N ASN A 148 -5.96 20.50 -3.91
CA ASN A 148 -5.74 19.73 -5.12
C ASN A 148 -6.79 20.03 -6.19
N ASN A 149 -8.07 20.09 -5.82
CA ASN A 149 -9.15 20.27 -6.76
C ASN A 149 -9.27 21.71 -7.29
N LEU A 150 -9.05 22.71 -6.43
CA LEU A 150 -9.23 24.13 -6.77
C LEU A 150 -7.96 24.78 -7.33
N VAL A 151 -6.79 24.31 -6.93
CA VAL A 151 -5.52 24.96 -7.26
C VAL A 151 -4.61 24.05 -8.08
N LEU A 152 -4.23 22.88 -7.54
CA LEU A 152 -3.19 22.05 -8.13
C LEU A 152 -3.60 21.46 -9.49
N TYR A 153 -4.74 20.80 -9.57
CA TYR A 153 -5.17 20.16 -10.81
C TYR A 153 -5.48 21.16 -11.93
N PRO A 154 -6.15 22.31 -11.67
CA PRO A 154 -6.30 23.35 -12.67
C PRO A 154 -4.96 23.95 -13.13
N ALA A 155 -4.01 24.16 -12.21
CA ALA A 155 -2.68 24.67 -12.55
C ALA A 155 -1.92 23.69 -13.46
N LEU A 156 -1.92 22.40 -13.12
CA LEU A 156 -1.28 21.35 -13.96
C LEU A 156 -1.89 21.30 -15.36
N ARG A 157 -3.21 21.38 -15.48
CA ARG A 157 -3.89 21.41 -16.80
C ARG A 157 -3.49 22.65 -17.61
N ARG A 158 -3.36 23.82 -16.97
CA ARG A 158 -2.87 25.05 -17.64
C ARG A 158 -1.44 24.91 -18.13
N MET A 159 -0.62 24.10 -17.46
CA MET A 159 0.75 23.79 -17.85
C MET A 159 0.82 22.66 -18.90
N GLY A 160 -0.32 22.17 -19.40
CA GLY A 160 -0.37 21.07 -20.36
C GLY A 160 -0.17 19.66 -19.76
N VAL A 161 -0.19 19.54 -18.42
CA VAL A 161 -0.05 18.25 -17.72
C VAL A 161 -1.42 17.77 -17.27
N GLU A 162 -1.92 16.71 -17.91
CA GLU A 162 -3.18 16.08 -17.49
C GLU A 162 -2.96 15.18 -16.25
N PRO A 163 -3.59 15.51 -15.10
CA PRO A 163 -3.49 14.72 -13.87
C PRO A 163 -4.41 13.50 -13.92
N THR A 164 -4.10 12.55 -14.81
CA THR A 164 -4.88 11.29 -14.91
C THR A 164 -4.82 10.50 -13.61
N ALA A 165 -5.81 9.63 -13.35
CA ALA A 165 -5.90 8.84 -12.13
C ALA A 165 -4.61 8.05 -11.86
N LEU A 166 -4.10 7.33 -12.86
CA LEU A 166 -2.87 6.54 -12.72
C LEU A 166 -1.63 7.41 -12.46
N ARG A 167 -1.54 8.61 -13.07
CA ARG A 167 -0.45 9.56 -12.79
C ARG A 167 -0.51 10.07 -11.35
N ARG A 168 -1.71 10.45 -10.88
CA ARG A 168 -1.93 10.89 -9.50
C ARG A 168 -1.50 9.80 -8.51
N MET A 169 -1.96 8.55 -8.69
CA MET A 169 -1.59 7.45 -7.82
C MET A 169 -0.07 7.17 -7.81
N GLY A 170 0.56 7.07 -8.99
CA GLY A 170 2.00 6.87 -9.09
C GLY A 170 2.81 7.98 -8.42
N THR A 171 2.41 9.26 -8.62
CA THR A 171 3.02 10.40 -7.95
C THR A 171 2.84 10.34 -6.43
N GLY A 172 1.67 9.90 -5.96
CA GLY A 172 1.41 9.73 -4.51
C GLY A 172 2.35 8.71 -3.87
N ILE A 173 2.66 7.60 -4.54
CA ILE A 173 3.64 6.61 -4.04
C ILE A 173 5.06 7.23 -3.98
N VAL A 174 5.42 8.07 -4.95
CA VAL A 174 6.71 8.80 -4.92
C VAL A 174 6.77 9.75 -3.72
N PHE A 175 5.69 10.50 -3.43
CA PHE A 175 5.64 11.38 -2.27
C PHE A 175 5.77 10.60 -0.95
N ALA A 176 5.22 9.41 -0.86
CA ALA A 176 5.45 8.53 0.30
C ALA A 176 6.95 8.19 0.45
N GLY A 177 7.64 7.84 -0.64
CA GLY A 177 9.08 7.60 -0.62
C GLY A 177 9.88 8.81 -0.15
N ILE A 178 9.56 10.01 -0.65
CA ILE A 178 10.20 11.26 -0.23
C ILE A 178 9.95 11.53 1.27
N ALA A 179 8.72 11.29 1.76
CA ALA A 179 8.38 11.44 3.17
C ALA A 179 9.27 10.56 4.06
N TRP A 180 9.51 9.32 3.65
CA TRP A 180 10.37 8.38 4.38
C TRP A 180 11.85 8.77 4.31
N ILE A 181 12.34 9.37 3.20
CA ILE A 181 13.68 9.97 3.14
C ILE A 181 13.80 11.10 4.17
N VAL A 182 12.83 12.02 4.21
CA VAL A 182 12.86 13.15 5.16
C VAL A 182 12.86 12.64 6.60
N ALA A 183 12.02 11.64 6.91
CA ALA A 183 12.03 11.01 8.24
C ALA A 183 13.38 10.34 8.56
N GLY A 184 14.00 9.66 7.58
CA GLY A 184 15.32 9.06 7.72
C GLY A 184 16.43 10.09 7.99
N VAL A 185 16.41 11.22 7.29
CA VAL A 185 17.35 12.32 7.54
C VAL A 185 17.20 12.90 8.95
N LEU A 186 15.95 13.07 9.42
CA LEU A 186 15.71 13.50 10.80
C LEU A 186 16.21 12.46 11.80
N GLN A 187 16.09 11.17 11.49
CA GLN A 187 16.62 10.11 12.34
C GLN A 187 18.15 10.14 12.43
N LEU A 188 18.83 10.34 11.30
CA LEU A 188 20.30 10.49 11.30
C LEU A 188 20.78 11.67 12.16
N ALA A 189 20.03 12.78 12.14
CA ALA A 189 20.36 13.92 13.00
C ALA A 189 20.20 13.57 14.50
N LEU A 190 19.15 12.83 14.86
CA LEU A 190 18.95 12.34 16.23
C LEU A 190 20.05 11.35 16.64
N ASP A 191 20.42 10.42 15.78
CA ASP A 191 21.46 9.43 16.03
C ASP A 191 22.84 10.10 16.19
N GLY A 192 23.05 11.23 15.51
CA GLY A 192 24.22 12.09 15.67
C GLY A 192 24.21 12.95 16.95
N GLY A 193 23.21 12.82 17.81
CA GLY A 193 23.10 13.55 19.08
C GLY A 193 22.51 14.96 18.95
N ALA A 194 22.00 15.35 17.79
CA ALA A 194 21.34 16.66 17.63
C ALA A 194 19.99 16.69 18.36
N GLN A 195 19.69 17.80 19.02
CA GLN A 195 18.38 18.07 19.58
C GLN A 195 17.43 18.53 18.47
N VAL A 196 16.63 17.60 17.94
CA VAL A 196 15.69 17.88 16.86
C VAL A 196 14.31 18.16 17.44
N SER A 197 13.70 19.26 17.03
CA SER A 197 12.33 19.62 17.44
C SER A 197 11.30 18.71 16.76
N LEU A 198 10.27 18.29 17.50
CA LEU A 198 9.12 17.51 16.98
C LEU A 198 8.40 18.24 15.83
N ALA A 199 8.49 19.58 15.77
CA ALA A 199 7.92 20.34 14.65
C ALA A 199 8.46 19.93 13.29
N TRP A 200 9.70 19.43 13.20
CA TRP A 200 10.27 18.96 11.93
C TRP A 200 9.54 17.74 11.37
N GLN A 201 8.90 16.93 12.21
CA GLN A 201 8.07 15.81 11.72
C GLN A 201 6.84 16.27 10.93
N MET A 202 6.44 17.54 11.01
CA MET A 202 5.34 18.05 10.17
C MET A 202 5.61 17.84 8.67
N TRP A 203 6.87 17.93 8.24
CA TRP A 203 7.23 17.77 6.83
C TRP A 203 6.99 16.36 6.30
N PRO A 204 7.50 15.28 6.91
CA PRO A 204 7.19 13.94 6.45
C PRO A 204 5.69 13.63 6.56
N TYR A 205 4.97 14.12 7.61
CA TYR A 205 3.51 13.99 7.69
C TYR A 205 2.80 14.69 6.52
N LEU A 206 3.20 15.92 6.19
CA LEU A 206 2.63 16.67 5.05
C LEU A 206 2.83 15.93 3.73
N LEU A 207 4.05 15.46 3.46
CA LEU A 207 4.39 14.75 2.23
C LEU A 207 3.66 13.42 2.11
N LEU A 208 3.58 12.65 3.20
CA LEU A 208 2.88 11.37 3.22
C LEU A 208 1.38 11.55 3.04
N THR A 209 0.78 12.54 3.72
CA THR A 209 -0.65 12.85 3.60
C THR A 209 -0.99 13.38 2.19
N PHE A 210 -0.10 14.17 1.61
CA PHE A 210 -0.26 14.59 0.21
C PHE A 210 -0.27 13.36 -0.72
N GLY A 211 0.66 12.42 -0.52
CA GLY A 211 0.67 11.13 -1.21
C GLY A 211 -0.62 10.34 -0.99
N GLU A 212 -1.13 10.30 0.24
CA GLU A 212 -2.38 9.61 0.60
C GLU A 212 -3.58 10.15 -0.19
N VAL A 213 -3.76 11.45 -0.23
CA VAL A 213 -4.88 12.07 -1.00
C VAL A 213 -4.76 11.75 -2.49
N LEU A 214 -3.54 11.74 -3.04
CA LEU A 214 -3.30 11.38 -4.43
C LEU A 214 -3.56 9.89 -4.72
N VAL A 215 -3.33 8.98 -3.77
CA VAL A 215 -3.54 7.54 -3.94
C VAL A 215 -4.98 7.16 -3.60
N SER A 216 -5.45 7.43 -2.38
CA SER A 216 -6.67 6.85 -1.84
C SER A 216 -7.94 7.34 -2.55
N ALA A 217 -8.14 8.65 -2.60
CA ALA A 217 -9.32 9.23 -3.26
C ALA A 217 -9.34 8.90 -4.75
N THR A 218 -8.18 8.96 -5.40
CA THR A 218 -8.06 8.70 -6.83
C THR A 218 -8.24 7.23 -7.18
N ALA A 219 -7.74 6.30 -6.35
CA ALA A 219 -7.87 4.87 -6.62
C ALA A 219 -9.33 4.42 -6.54
N LEU A 220 -10.11 4.95 -5.60
CA LEU A 220 -11.54 4.69 -5.52
C LEU A 220 -12.29 5.27 -6.74
N GLU A 221 -12.07 6.53 -7.07
CA GLU A 221 -12.64 7.17 -8.25
C GLU A 221 -12.33 6.35 -9.52
N PHE A 222 -11.07 5.98 -9.70
CA PHE A 222 -10.61 5.16 -10.80
C PHE A 222 -11.31 3.80 -10.84
N ALA A 223 -11.34 3.09 -9.72
CA ALA A 223 -11.95 1.77 -9.63
C ALA A 223 -13.44 1.80 -10.00
N TYR A 224 -14.16 2.81 -9.51
CA TYR A 224 -15.57 3.01 -9.88
C TYR A 224 -15.76 3.34 -11.35
N SER A 225 -14.82 4.08 -11.97
CA SER A 225 -14.88 4.40 -13.41
C SER A 225 -14.66 3.18 -14.30
N GLN A 226 -13.89 2.20 -13.84
CA GLN A 226 -13.54 1.00 -14.59
C GLN A 226 -14.55 -0.16 -14.37
N ALA A 227 -15.39 -0.07 -13.35
CA ALA A 227 -16.33 -1.12 -12.97
C ALA A 227 -17.73 -0.89 -13.50
N THR A 228 -18.39 -1.99 -13.88
CA THR A 228 -19.84 -1.97 -14.10
C THR A 228 -20.58 -1.81 -12.76
N GLN A 229 -21.83 -1.32 -12.81
CA GLN A 229 -22.64 -1.08 -11.61
C GLN A 229 -22.74 -2.32 -10.69
N ALA A 230 -22.88 -3.51 -11.29
CA ALA A 230 -23.00 -4.78 -10.57
C ALA A 230 -21.71 -5.16 -9.80
N MET A 231 -20.54 -4.67 -10.22
CA MET A 231 -19.24 -5.03 -9.66
C MET A 231 -18.69 -4.01 -8.64
N LYS A 232 -19.36 -2.88 -8.44
CA LYS A 232 -18.87 -1.83 -7.52
C LYS A 232 -18.68 -2.30 -6.08
N GLY A 233 -19.61 -3.14 -5.56
CA GLY A 233 -19.48 -3.72 -4.24
C GLY A 233 -18.27 -4.65 -4.09
N VAL A 234 -17.99 -5.45 -5.12
CA VAL A 234 -16.82 -6.34 -5.17
C VAL A 234 -15.53 -5.53 -5.14
N ILE A 235 -15.44 -4.45 -5.91
CA ILE A 235 -14.29 -3.57 -5.94
C ILE A 235 -14.05 -2.92 -4.58
N MET A 236 -15.08 -2.48 -3.88
CA MET A 236 -14.94 -1.92 -2.53
C MET A 236 -14.36 -2.93 -1.55
N ALA A 237 -14.81 -4.19 -1.59
CA ALA A 237 -14.26 -5.25 -0.75
C ALA A 237 -12.76 -5.45 -1.01
N PHE A 238 -12.35 -5.47 -2.27
CA PHE A 238 -10.94 -5.59 -2.64
C PHE A 238 -10.12 -4.35 -2.28
N TRP A 239 -10.71 -3.14 -2.30
CA TRP A 239 -10.05 -1.94 -1.85
C TRP A 239 -9.63 -2.03 -0.37
N TYR A 240 -10.56 -2.42 0.51
CA TYR A 240 -10.23 -2.62 1.92
C TYR A 240 -9.20 -3.73 2.12
N LEU A 241 -9.19 -4.73 1.26
CA LEU A 241 -8.20 -5.81 1.31
C LEU A 241 -6.77 -5.30 1.03
N THR A 242 -6.59 -4.24 0.22
CA THR A 242 -5.26 -3.65 -0.04
C THR A 242 -4.65 -3.06 1.24
N SER A 243 -5.44 -2.39 2.06
CA SER A 243 -5.00 -1.89 3.37
C SER A 243 -4.61 -3.04 4.30
N THR A 244 -5.42 -4.11 4.34
CA THR A 244 -5.10 -5.31 5.13
C THR A 244 -3.76 -5.93 4.73
N PHE A 245 -3.46 -6.02 3.44
CA PHE A 245 -2.16 -6.50 2.96
C PHE A 245 -1.01 -5.54 3.31
N GLY A 246 -1.25 -4.24 3.26
CA GLY A 246 -0.31 -3.24 3.75
C GLY A 246 0.06 -3.47 5.21
N SER A 247 -0.94 -3.67 6.07
CA SER A 247 -0.73 -3.94 7.50
C SER A 247 -0.02 -5.26 7.77
N LEU A 248 -0.26 -6.33 6.96
CA LEU A 248 0.50 -7.58 7.05
C LEU A 248 1.98 -7.39 6.70
N TRP A 249 2.27 -6.55 5.70
CA TRP A 249 3.66 -6.20 5.37
C TRP A 249 4.34 -5.47 6.53
N VAL A 250 3.64 -4.58 7.23
CA VAL A 250 4.13 -3.92 8.45
C VAL A 250 4.47 -4.94 9.54
N LEU A 251 3.63 -5.96 9.74
CA LEU A 251 3.91 -7.03 10.68
C LEU A 251 5.17 -7.81 10.30
N LEU A 252 5.34 -8.14 9.03
CA LEU A 252 6.53 -8.85 8.52
C LEU A 252 7.82 -8.06 8.77
N THR A 253 7.83 -6.78 8.42
CA THR A 253 9.01 -5.94 8.59
C THR A 253 9.36 -5.75 10.05
N ASN A 254 8.37 -5.51 10.91
CA ASN A 254 8.58 -5.39 12.35
C ASN A 254 9.01 -6.72 13.01
N ALA A 255 8.55 -7.86 12.49
CA ALA A 255 9.03 -9.17 12.93
C ALA A 255 10.46 -9.44 12.47
N GLY A 256 10.79 -9.04 11.22
CA GLY A 256 12.15 -9.18 10.68
C GLY A 256 13.20 -8.43 11.48
N VAL A 257 12.90 -7.19 11.90
CA VAL A 257 13.81 -6.37 12.71
C VAL A 257 14.03 -6.94 14.12
N ARG A 258 13.16 -7.81 14.61
CA ARG A 258 13.35 -8.50 15.90
C ARG A 258 14.22 -9.76 15.79
N ASN A 259 14.61 -10.15 14.59
CA ASN A 259 15.48 -11.29 14.37
C ASN A 259 16.95 -10.85 14.56
N ASP A 260 17.67 -11.52 15.47
CA ASP A 260 19.06 -11.17 15.83
C ASP A 260 20.00 -11.19 14.63
N ALA A 261 19.81 -12.10 13.67
CA ALA A 261 20.63 -12.17 12.47
C ALA A 261 20.41 -10.95 11.55
N VAL A 262 19.17 -10.48 11.43
CA VAL A 262 18.82 -9.27 10.66
C VAL A 262 19.39 -8.04 11.33
N THR A 263 19.22 -7.91 12.65
CA THR A 263 19.73 -6.80 13.45
C THR A 263 21.27 -6.73 13.39
N ALA A 264 21.95 -7.87 13.49
CA ALA A 264 23.39 -7.94 13.33
C ALA A 264 23.85 -7.48 11.93
N HIS A 265 23.10 -7.82 10.90
CA HIS A 265 23.40 -7.36 9.54
C HIS A 265 23.15 -5.84 9.38
N ILE A 266 22.08 -5.32 9.95
CA ILE A 266 21.82 -3.87 9.95
C ILE A 266 22.95 -3.12 10.65
N ALA A 267 23.47 -3.63 11.77
CA ALA A 267 24.59 -3.02 12.51
C ALA A 267 25.85 -2.88 11.64
N THR A 268 26.08 -3.78 10.67
CA THR A 268 27.22 -3.67 9.74
C THR A 268 27.13 -2.47 8.79
N THR A 269 25.94 -1.90 8.59
CA THR A 269 25.73 -0.72 7.72
C THR A 269 26.14 0.59 8.38
N GLY A 270 26.35 0.60 9.70
CA GLY A 270 26.64 1.81 10.48
C GLY A 270 25.41 2.70 10.73
N LEU A 271 24.22 2.25 10.37
CA LEU A 271 22.94 2.94 10.62
C LEU A 271 22.29 2.38 11.89
N SER A 272 21.50 3.21 12.59
CA SER A 272 20.57 2.70 13.58
C SER A 272 19.46 1.89 12.92
N GLU A 273 18.83 0.97 13.65
CA GLU A 273 17.70 0.17 13.15
C GLU A 273 16.59 1.06 12.59
N ASN A 274 16.25 2.14 13.29
CA ASN A 274 15.23 3.08 12.86
C ASN A 274 15.62 3.81 11.57
N ALA A 275 16.85 4.30 11.45
CA ALA A 275 17.35 4.96 10.25
C ALA A 275 17.36 3.98 9.06
N PHE A 276 17.84 2.74 9.27
CA PHE A 276 17.84 1.71 8.24
C PHE A 276 16.44 1.43 7.74
N LEU A 277 15.47 1.21 8.65
CA LEU A 277 14.08 0.97 8.29
C LEU A 277 13.48 2.13 7.47
N MET A 278 13.76 3.37 7.84
CA MET A 278 13.24 4.53 7.13
C MET A 278 13.76 4.60 5.70
N PHE A 279 15.05 4.36 5.47
CA PHE A 279 15.62 4.32 4.13
C PHE A 279 15.20 3.07 3.34
N PHE A 280 15.04 1.93 4.01
CA PHE A 280 14.47 0.73 3.41
C PHE A 280 13.05 0.99 2.87
N PHE A 281 12.19 1.63 3.68
CA PHE A 281 10.84 1.97 3.24
C PHE A 281 10.84 3.01 2.12
N ALA A 282 11.77 3.97 2.13
CA ALA A 282 11.93 4.90 1.02
C ALA A 282 12.31 4.17 -0.28
N ALA A 283 13.29 3.28 -0.24
CA ALA A 283 13.70 2.48 -1.39
C ALA A 283 12.57 1.58 -1.89
N PHE A 284 11.84 0.94 -0.98
CA PHE A 284 10.66 0.14 -1.28
C PHE A 284 9.56 0.95 -1.98
N ALA A 285 9.29 2.19 -1.51
CA ALA A 285 8.35 3.09 -2.15
C ALA A 285 8.73 3.44 -3.59
N PHE A 286 10.01 3.76 -3.84
CA PHE A 286 10.47 4.09 -5.19
C PHE A 286 10.43 2.87 -6.12
N ALA A 287 10.80 1.69 -5.63
CA ALA A 287 10.66 0.45 -6.39
C ALA A 287 9.19 0.18 -6.75
N ALA A 288 8.27 0.35 -5.80
CA ALA A 288 6.84 0.23 -6.03
C ALA A 288 6.33 1.28 -7.03
N ALA A 289 6.78 2.54 -6.93
CA ALA A 289 6.42 3.61 -7.86
C ALA A 289 6.88 3.29 -9.29
N LEU A 290 8.08 2.74 -9.48
CA LEU A 290 8.59 2.30 -10.78
C LEU A 290 7.74 1.16 -11.34
N GLY A 291 7.43 0.14 -10.54
CA GLY A 291 6.54 -0.96 -10.94
C GLY A 291 5.14 -0.45 -11.31
N PHE A 292 4.59 0.45 -10.52
CA PHE A 292 3.31 1.09 -10.80
C PHE A 292 3.34 1.89 -12.11
N ALA A 293 4.38 2.71 -12.33
CA ALA A 293 4.53 3.51 -13.55
C ALA A 293 4.69 2.63 -14.79
N TRP A 294 5.39 1.51 -14.66
CA TRP A 294 5.54 0.53 -15.74
C TRP A 294 4.19 -0.10 -16.14
N TYR A 295 3.37 -0.50 -15.14
CA TYR A 295 2.04 -1.04 -15.37
C TYR A 295 1.07 0.02 -15.89
N ALA A 296 1.08 1.21 -15.31
CA ALA A 296 0.21 2.33 -15.69
C ALA A 296 0.35 2.74 -17.16
N ARG A 297 1.57 2.66 -17.72
CA ARG A 297 1.82 2.94 -19.15
C ARG A 297 1.17 1.94 -20.10
N ARG A 298 0.86 0.74 -19.62
CA ARG A 298 0.27 -0.36 -20.40
C ARG A 298 -1.21 -0.58 -20.10
N TYR A 299 -1.75 0.16 -19.13
CA TYR A 299 -3.14 -0.03 -18.73
C TYR A 299 -4.10 0.50 -19.79
N PRO A 300 -5.00 -0.35 -20.33
CA PRO A 300 -6.02 0.07 -21.29
C PRO A 300 -7.14 0.79 -20.53
N MET A 301 -7.16 2.12 -20.60
CA MET A 301 -8.21 2.94 -19.98
C MET A 301 -9.56 2.71 -20.66
N GLN A 302 -10.58 2.34 -19.87
CA GLN A 302 -11.98 2.26 -20.28
C GLN A 302 -12.76 3.27 -19.42
N ASP A 303 -13.59 4.10 -20.07
CA ASP A 303 -14.42 5.09 -19.36
C ASP A 303 -15.87 4.63 -19.39
N ASN A 304 -16.29 3.92 -18.35
CA ASN A 304 -17.64 3.42 -18.20
C ASN A 304 -18.62 4.46 -17.60
N TYR A 305 -18.16 5.68 -17.28
CA TYR A 305 -19.05 6.75 -16.83
C TYR A 305 -19.82 7.42 -17.97
N ARG A 306 -19.28 7.40 -19.20
CA ARG A 306 -19.88 8.08 -20.36
C ARG A 306 -20.87 7.21 -21.14
N THR A 307 -21.03 5.95 -20.75
CA THR A 307 -21.93 4.98 -21.42
C THR A 307 -23.18 4.65 -20.60
N ALA A 308 -23.45 5.39 -19.52
CA ALA A 308 -24.66 5.24 -18.69
C ALA A 308 -25.63 6.39 -18.90
#